data_b6e134aa47acbfe89b602a42a9d93911
#
_entry.id   b6e134aa47acbfe89b602a42a9d93911
#
_cell.length_a   1.000
_cell.length_b   1.000
_cell.length_c   1.000
_cell.angle_alpha   90.00
_cell.angle_beta   90.00
_cell.angle_gamma   90.00
#
_symmetry.space_group_name_H-M   'P 1'
#
loop_
_entity.id
_entity.type
_entity.pdbx_description
1 polymer ?
#
loop_
_entity_poly.entity_id
_entity_poly.type
_entity_poly.pdbx_seq_one_letter_code
_entity_poly.pdbx_strand_id
1 'polypeptide(L)'
;MNILCVGNSFAVDVATYVHQIAEAAGRDIKIVVLYIPGCPVNKHWQRYQDQYPEYELYVNGDRNPVMTCTFDQGFNYLKHWDYITFQQRSGDSGDASTFFPELTLLMNELRKKTDAKFLLHETWSYAKTFQHEKYGSNPMDQAAMDKDIRNAYLEVSKKTDVKYIITSGLGIELARQVFGDELTRDGYHLNERGRTLAGMIWAYFLLGKNIDFSSFRPKGYTYDDVTGPVEEEELLVLNNLAKKALDINRGHNIYED
;
A
#
# COMPACT_ATOMS: atom_id res chain seq x y z
N MET A 1 -0.70 -14.75 -9.70
CA MET A 1 0.04 -14.25 -8.52
C MET A 1 -0.95 -13.88 -7.44
N ASN A 2 -0.75 -14.37 -6.20
CA ASN A 2 -1.64 -14.14 -5.06
C ASN A 2 -0.94 -13.29 -4.00
N ILE A 3 -1.55 -12.17 -3.61
CA ILE A 3 -0.98 -11.21 -2.68
C ILE A 3 -1.92 -11.01 -1.51
N LEU A 4 -1.42 -11.15 -0.29
CA LEU A 4 -2.13 -10.82 0.94
C LEU A 4 -1.59 -9.50 1.49
N CYS A 5 -2.46 -8.52 1.69
CA CYS A 5 -2.12 -7.27 2.35
C CYS A 5 -2.67 -7.31 3.79
N VAL A 6 -1.79 -7.32 4.78
CA VAL A 6 -2.17 -7.15 6.19
C VAL A 6 -2.07 -5.66 6.50
N GLY A 7 -3.24 -4.98 6.60
CA GLY A 7 -3.21 -3.53 6.65
C GLY A 7 -4.51 -2.86 7.08
N ASN A 8 -4.60 -1.61 6.72
CA ASN A 8 -5.69 -0.70 7.03
C ASN A 8 -6.20 -0.01 5.75
N SER A 9 -6.85 1.15 5.86
CA SER A 9 -7.40 1.87 4.71
C SER A 9 -6.37 2.21 3.62
N PHE A 10 -5.10 2.38 3.98
CA PHE A 10 -4.04 2.62 2.99
C PHE A 10 -3.76 1.38 2.14
N ALA A 11 -3.90 0.17 2.70
CA ALA A 11 -3.83 -1.06 1.90
C ALA A 11 -5.02 -1.19 0.94
N VAL A 12 -6.22 -0.78 1.36
CA VAL A 12 -7.41 -0.77 0.49
C VAL A 12 -7.24 0.24 -0.65
N ASP A 13 -6.73 1.45 -0.35
CA ASP A 13 -6.50 2.48 -1.37
C ASP A 13 -5.55 1.98 -2.47
N VAL A 14 -4.42 1.36 -2.13
CA VAL A 14 -3.47 0.87 -3.15
C VAL A 14 -3.98 -0.35 -3.90
N ALA A 15 -4.74 -1.24 -3.24
CA ALA A 15 -5.29 -2.45 -3.84
C ALA A 15 -6.37 -2.16 -4.89
N THR A 16 -6.95 -0.95 -4.90
CA THR A 16 -8.11 -0.59 -5.71
C THR A 16 -7.92 -0.93 -7.19
N TYR A 17 -6.76 -0.62 -7.77
CA TYR A 17 -6.55 -0.78 -9.21
C TYR A 17 -5.48 -1.80 -9.60
N VAL A 18 -4.77 -2.42 -8.66
CA VAL A 18 -3.67 -3.36 -8.97
C VAL A 18 -4.15 -4.52 -9.84
N HIS A 19 -5.30 -5.13 -9.52
CA HIS A 19 -5.87 -6.21 -10.31
C HIS A 19 -6.24 -5.75 -11.72
N GLN A 20 -6.96 -4.63 -11.87
CA GLN A 20 -7.37 -4.09 -13.18
C GLN A 20 -6.17 -3.70 -14.06
N ILE A 21 -5.11 -3.13 -13.47
CA ILE A 21 -3.87 -2.81 -14.18
C ILE A 21 -3.18 -4.08 -14.65
N ALA A 22 -3.11 -5.11 -13.81
CA ALA A 22 -2.55 -6.41 -14.18
C ALA A 22 -3.34 -7.07 -15.32
N GLU A 23 -4.66 -7.07 -15.28
CA GLU A 23 -5.52 -7.57 -16.36
C GLU A 23 -5.27 -6.83 -17.68
N ALA A 24 -5.16 -5.50 -17.64
CA ALA A 24 -4.84 -4.70 -18.83
C ALA A 24 -3.46 -5.05 -19.42
N ALA A 25 -2.53 -5.50 -18.58
CA ALA A 25 -1.20 -6.01 -18.99
C ALA A 25 -1.21 -7.50 -19.36
N GLY A 26 -2.37 -8.15 -19.44
CA GLY A 26 -2.49 -9.58 -19.74
C GLY A 26 -1.91 -10.47 -18.62
N ARG A 27 -1.94 -10.00 -17.38
CA ARG A 27 -1.43 -10.70 -16.19
C ARG A 27 -2.56 -10.94 -15.18
N ASP A 28 -2.44 -12.04 -14.44
CA ASP A 28 -3.38 -12.37 -13.37
C ASP A 28 -2.72 -12.10 -11.99
N ILE A 29 -3.22 -11.10 -11.31
CA ILE A 29 -2.92 -10.81 -9.90
C ILE A 29 -4.22 -10.86 -9.11
N LYS A 30 -4.26 -11.71 -8.09
CA LYS A 30 -5.29 -11.67 -7.06
C LYS A 30 -4.72 -10.97 -5.83
N ILE A 31 -5.30 -9.82 -5.49
CA ILE A 31 -4.93 -9.05 -4.30
C ILE A 31 -6.05 -9.15 -3.26
N VAL A 32 -5.69 -9.54 -2.05
CA VAL A 32 -6.60 -9.70 -0.93
C VAL A 32 -6.12 -8.81 0.21
N VAL A 33 -7.02 -8.02 0.79
CA VAL A 33 -6.71 -7.15 1.91
C VAL A 33 -7.42 -7.63 3.16
N LEU A 34 -6.66 -7.95 4.20
CA LEU A 34 -7.14 -8.09 5.57
C LEU A 34 -7.16 -6.70 6.21
N TYR A 35 -8.33 -6.11 6.25
CA TYR A 35 -8.55 -4.74 6.63
C TYR A 35 -9.18 -4.60 8.01
N ILE A 36 -8.61 -3.73 8.84
CA ILE A 36 -9.24 -3.14 10.02
C ILE A 36 -8.99 -1.63 9.94
N PRO A 37 -10.01 -0.76 10.14
CA PRO A 37 -9.85 0.69 10.07
C PRO A 37 -8.75 1.20 11.00
N GLY A 38 -7.80 1.99 10.47
CA GLY A 38 -6.73 2.61 11.24
C GLY A 38 -5.87 1.64 12.06
N CYS A 39 -5.80 0.36 11.67
CA CYS A 39 -5.14 -0.70 12.42
C CYS A 39 -3.62 -0.52 12.47
N PRO A 40 -3.02 -0.40 13.66
CA PRO A 40 -1.58 -0.45 13.84
C PRO A 40 -1.07 -1.90 13.87
N VAL A 41 0.23 -2.08 13.67
CA VAL A 41 0.88 -3.41 13.63
C VAL A 41 0.63 -4.22 14.90
N ASN A 42 0.69 -3.62 16.08
CA ASN A 42 0.45 -4.32 17.34
C ASN A 42 -0.98 -4.88 17.45
N LYS A 43 -1.98 -4.21 16.86
CA LYS A 43 -3.35 -4.73 16.81
C LYS A 43 -3.45 -5.90 15.84
N HIS A 44 -2.73 -5.91 14.71
CA HIS A 44 -2.67 -7.08 13.83
C HIS A 44 -2.10 -8.30 14.55
N TRP A 45 -1.03 -8.12 15.35
CA TRP A 45 -0.49 -9.18 16.20
C TRP A 45 -1.50 -9.67 17.23
N GLN A 46 -2.20 -8.77 17.92
CA GLN A 46 -3.25 -9.15 18.86
C GLN A 46 -4.35 -9.97 18.19
N ARG A 47 -4.83 -9.55 17.01
CA ARG A 47 -5.87 -10.27 16.24
C ARG A 47 -5.40 -11.61 15.71
N TYR A 48 -4.11 -11.74 15.43
CA TYR A 48 -3.52 -13.04 15.13
C TYR A 48 -3.54 -13.97 16.35
N GLN A 49 -3.33 -13.46 17.56
CA GLN A 49 -3.31 -14.27 18.78
C GLN A 49 -4.70 -14.68 19.26
N ASP A 50 -5.63 -13.73 19.32
CA ASP A 50 -6.97 -13.95 19.88
C ASP A 50 -7.98 -14.47 18.87
N GLN A 51 -7.66 -14.41 17.58
CA GLN A 51 -8.54 -14.83 16.49
C GLN A 51 -9.94 -14.18 16.55
N TYR A 52 -10.00 -12.94 17.05
CA TYR A 52 -11.25 -12.19 17.07
C TYR A 52 -11.67 -11.78 15.65
N PRO A 53 -12.92 -12.00 15.23
CA PRO A 53 -13.38 -11.74 13.86
C PRO A 53 -13.65 -10.25 13.63
N GLU A 54 -12.58 -9.46 13.44
CA GLU A 54 -12.65 -8.00 13.22
C GLU A 54 -12.21 -7.60 11.82
N TYR A 55 -11.57 -8.50 11.06
CA TYR A 55 -11.15 -8.18 9.70
C TYR A 55 -12.33 -8.15 8.73
N GLU A 56 -12.38 -7.11 7.91
CA GLU A 56 -13.08 -7.12 6.64
C GLU A 56 -12.13 -7.58 5.55
N LEU A 57 -12.54 -8.57 4.75
CA LEU A 57 -11.73 -9.12 3.68
C LEU A 57 -12.17 -8.55 2.34
N TYR A 58 -11.27 -7.78 1.69
CA TYR A 58 -11.49 -7.23 0.35
C TYR A 58 -10.70 -7.99 -0.69
N VAL A 59 -11.22 -8.13 -1.90
CA VAL A 59 -10.61 -8.87 -3.01
C VAL A 59 -10.60 -8.02 -4.26
N ASN A 60 -9.43 -7.90 -4.91
CA ASN A 60 -9.24 -7.27 -6.21
C ASN A 60 -9.74 -5.81 -6.31
N GLY A 61 -9.71 -5.10 -5.19
CA GLY A 61 -10.17 -3.71 -5.14
C GLY A 61 -11.70 -3.56 -5.15
N ASP A 62 -12.47 -4.62 -4.90
CA ASP A 62 -13.92 -4.49 -4.75
C ASP A 62 -14.25 -3.56 -3.57
N ARG A 63 -15.36 -2.83 -3.70
CA ARG A 63 -15.84 -1.89 -2.67
C ARG A 63 -16.41 -2.57 -1.45
N ASN A 64 -16.94 -3.78 -1.65
CA ASN A 64 -17.64 -4.51 -0.62
C ASN A 64 -16.72 -5.61 -0.09
N PRO A 65 -16.63 -5.76 1.24
CA PRO A 65 -15.92 -6.89 1.80
C PRO A 65 -16.64 -8.18 1.45
N VAL A 66 -15.87 -9.21 1.13
CA VAL A 66 -16.40 -10.55 0.85
C VAL A 66 -16.95 -11.18 2.12
N MET A 67 -16.30 -10.91 3.26
CA MET A 67 -16.67 -11.44 4.57
C MET A 67 -16.02 -10.66 5.71
N THR A 68 -16.60 -10.76 6.89
CA THR A 68 -15.91 -10.46 8.15
C THR A 68 -15.27 -11.74 8.66
N CYS A 69 -14.01 -11.70 9.10
CA CYS A 69 -13.26 -12.90 9.44
C CYS A 69 -12.22 -12.69 10.55
N THR A 70 -11.72 -13.80 11.08
CA THR A 70 -10.51 -13.82 11.91
C THR A 70 -9.27 -13.71 11.02
N PHE A 71 -8.09 -13.50 11.64
CA PHE A 71 -6.83 -13.51 10.89
C PHE A 71 -6.64 -14.84 10.13
N ASP A 72 -6.81 -15.96 10.80
CA ASP A 72 -6.59 -17.29 10.20
C ASP A 72 -7.61 -17.60 9.09
N GLN A 73 -8.86 -17.19 9.22
CA GLN A 73 -9.87 -17.34 8.16
C GLN A 73 -9.48 -16.57 6.92
N GLY A 74 -9.04 -15.32 7.07
CA GLY A 74 -8.58 -14.50 5.94
C GLY A 74 -7.25 -14.98 5.36
N PHE A 75 -6.29 -15.39 6.20
CA PHE A 75 -5.05 -16.01 5.74
C PHE A 75 -5.30 -17.29 4.92
N ASN A 76 -6.27 -18.10 5.30
CA ASN A 76 -6.65 -19.32 4.59
C ASN A 76 -7.69 -19.11 3.47
N TYR A 77 -8.01 -17.86 3.12
CA TYR A 77 -8.92 -17.55 2.01
C TYR A 77 -8.42 -18.10 0.67
N LEU A 78 -7.08 -18.05 0.46
CA LEU A 78 -6.44 -18.75 -0.64
C LEU A 78 -5.49 -19.83 -0.09
N LYS A 79 -5.26 -20.88 -0.87
CA LYS A 79 -4.37 -22.00 -0.49
C LYS A 79 -2.89 -21.63 -0.54
N HIS A 80 -2.54 -20.60 -1.28
CA HIS A 80 -1.16 -20.19 -1.53
C HIS A 80 -1.06 -18.68 -1.69
N TRP A 81 -0.01 -18.10 -1.12
CA TRP A 81 0.37 -16.72 -1.27
C TRP A 81 1.76 -16.63 -1.89
N ASP A 82 1.93 -15.81 -2.92
CA ASP A 82 3.25 -15.49 -3.47
C ASP A 82 3.91 -14.40 -2.63
N TYR A 83 3.11 -13.41 -2.18
CA TYR A 83 3.57 -12.30 -1.37
C TYR A 83 2.60 -12.00 -0.22
N ILE A 84 3.17 -11.55 0.90
CA ILE A 84 2.42 -10.95 2.01
C ILE A 84 3.02 -9.59 2.32
N THR A 85 2.19 -8.55 2.33
CA THR A 85 2.64 -7.18 2.60
C THR A 85 2.23 -6.71 3.98
N PHE A 86 3.10 -5.92 4.60
CA PHE A 86 2.88 -5.29 5.89
C PHE A 86 3.08 -3.79 5.79
N GLN A 87 2.28 -3.05 6.55
CA GLN A 87 2.38 -1.60 6.68
C GLN A 87 2.00 -1.17 8.09
N GLN A 88 2.42 0.02 8.50
CA GLN A 88 1.97 0.62 9.74
C GLN A 88 0.74 1.51 9.52
N ARG A 89 0.02 1.84 10.57
CA ARG A 89 -0.98 2.91 10.57
C ARG A 89 -0.33 4.22 10.17
N SER A 90 -1.00 5.00 9.33
CA SER A 90 -0.44 6.21 8.71
C SER A 90 0.15 7.21 9.71
N GLY A 91 -0.50 7.42 10.86
CA GLY A 91 0.00 8.33 11.89
C GLY A 91 1.29 7.85 12.59
N ASP A 92 1.55 6.55 12.61
CA ASP A 92 2.71 5.95 13.28
C ASP A 92 3.80 5.52 12.28
N SER A 93 3.54 5.59 10.98
CA SER A 93 4.42 5.03 9.94
C SER A 93 5.79 5.70 9.84
N GLY A 94 5.95 6.91 10.38
CA GLY A 94 7.24 7.61 10.49
C GLY A 94 8.05 7.28 11.75
N ASP A 95 7.65 6.27 12.52
CA ASP A 95 8.37 5.81 13.72
C ASP A 95 8.60 4.30 13.66
N ALA A 96 9.83 3.89 13.35
CA ALA A 96 10.20 2.48 13.25
C ALA A 96 9.95 1.70 14.56
N SER A 97 9.98 2.35 15.72
CA SER A 97 9.78 1.68 17.01
C SER A 97 8.38 1.09 17.14
N THR A 98 7.38 1.72 16.50
CA THR A 98 5.97 1.30 16.53
C THR A 98 5.67 -0.01 15.80
N PHE A 99 6.63 -0.52 15.04
CA PHE A 99 6.51 -1.82 14.36
C PHE A 99 6.90 -2.99 15.27
N PHE A 100 7.65 -2.74 16.35
CA PHE A 100 8.30 -3.77 17.13
C PHE A 100 7.80 -3.86 18.57
N PRO A 101 7.79 -5.09 19.14
CA PRO A 101 8.25 -6.35 18.56
C PRO A 101 7.22 -7.05 17.65
N GLU A 102 5.99 -6.54 17.56
CA GLU A 102 4.81 -7.25 17.06
C GLU A 102 4.92 -7.65 15.59
N LEU A 103 5.51 -6.81 14.73
CA LEU A 103 5.75 -7.18 13.33
C LEU A 103 6.63 -8.42 13.22
N THR A 104 7.72 -8.45 13.98
CA THR A 104 8.64 -9.61 13.97
C THR A 104 7.95 -10.85 14.49
N LEU A 105 7.16 -10.75 15.54
CA LEU A 105 6.40 -11.87 16.10
C LEU A 105 5.41 -12.41 15.08
N LEU A 106 4.60 -11.55 14.47
CA LEU A 106 3.64 -11.94 13.43
C LEU A 106 4.33 -12.61 12.23
N MET A 107 5.40 -11.99 11.72
CA MET A 107 6.15 -12.54 10.59
C MET A 107 6.75 -13.91 10.90
N ASN A 108 7.28 -14.12 12.12
CA ASN A 108 7.84 -15.41 12.52
C ASN A 108 6.77 -16.51 12.58
N GLU A 109 5.56 -16.19 13.03
CA GLU A 109 4.45 -17.14 12.99
C GLU A 109 4.00 -17.46 11.56
N LEU A 110 3.93 -16.45 10.70
CA LEU A 110 3.54 -16.66 9.30
C LEU A 110 4.59 -17.46 8.51
N ARG A 111 5.90 -17.26 8.75
CA ARG A 111 6.98 -18.07 8.14
C ARG A 111 6.86 -19.58 8.42
N LYS A 112 6.16 -19.96 9.50
CA LYS A 112 5.88 -21.38 9.81
C LYS A 112 4.74 -21.96 8.96
N LYS A 113 3.91 -21.08 8.35
CA LYS A 113 2.66 -21.44 7.65
C LYS A 113 2.76 -21.28 6.13
N THR A 114 3.76 -20.54 5.61
CA THR A 114 3.84 -20.21 4.18
C THR A 114 5.27 -19.91 3.74
N ASP A 115 5.56 -20.21 2.47
CA ASP A 115 6.80 -19.83 1.78
C ASP A 115 6.68 -18.47 1.05
N ALA A 116 5.58 -17.74 1.25
CA ALA A 116 5.36 -16.43 0.66
C ALA A 116 6.51 -15.47 0.97
N LYS A 117 6.94 -14.68 0.01
CA LYS A 117 7.89 -13.61 0.24
C LYS A 117 7.20 -12.45 0.98
N PHE A 118 7.86 -11.90 1.98
CA PHE A 118 7.35 -10.76 2.72
C PHE A 118 7.82 -9.46 2.09
N LEU A 119 6.93 -8.48 2.02
CA LEU A 119 7.17 -7.14 1.49
C LEU A 119 6.73 -6.11 2.53
N LEU A 120 7.38 -4.95 2.53
CA LEU A 120 6.91 -3.77 3.24
C LEU A 120 6.20 -2.84 2.24
N HIS A 121 5.09 -2.26 2.64
CA HIS A 121 4.40 -1.23 1.90
C HIS A 121 4.64 0.13 2.57
N GLU A 122 5.51 0.95 1.98
CA GLU A 122 5.76 2.33 2.43
C GLU A 122 4.53 3.18 2.15
N THR A 123 3.97 3.76 3.21
CA THR A 123 2.83 4.67 3.15
C THR A 123 3.27 6.08 2.74
N TRP A 124 2.35 7.04 2.73
CA TRP A 124 2.59 8.43 2.33
C TRP A 124 2.27 9.40 3.45
N SER A 125 2.84 10.60 3.37
CA SER A 125 2.53 11.70 4.26
C SER A 125 1.13 12.29 4.03
N TYR A 126 0.61 12.98 5.02
CA TYR A 126 -0.65 13.69 4.93
C TYR A 126 -0.53 14.95 4.05
N ALA A 127 -1.66 15.48 3.60
CA ALA A 127 -1.74 16.77 2.93
C ALA A 127 -1.34 17.90 3.90
N LYS A 128 -0.77 19.00 3.37
CA LYS A 128 -0.36 20.17 4.17
C LYS A 128 -1.52 20.82 4.94
N THR A 129 -2.73 20.64 4.45
CA THR A 129 -3.97 21.15 5.09
C THR A 129 -4.43 20.30 6.26
N PHE A 130 -3.88 19.08 6.41
CA PHE A 130 -4.19 18.19 7.51
C PHE A 130 -3.36 18.55 8.76
N GLN A 131 -3.70 17.99 9.91
CA GLN A 131 -2.94 18.15 11.14
C GLN A 131 -2.38 16.82 11.62
N HIS A 132 -1.19 16.86 12.18
CA HIS A 132 -0.56 15.70 12.79
C HIS A 132 0.18 16.12 14.05
N GLU A 133 0.07 15.34 15.12
CA GLU A 133 0.66 15.67 16.43
C GLU A 133 2.16 15.99 16.34
N LYS A 134 2.93 15.16 15.62
CA LYS A 134 4.37 15.31 15.46
C LYS A 134 4.78 16.39 14.43
N TYR A 135 4.02 16.52 13.33
CA TYR A 135 4.42 17.35 12.18
C TYR A 135 3.66 18.68 12.09
N GLY A 136 2.84 18.97 13.10
CA GLY A 136 2.12 20.23 13.19
C GLY A 136 0.88 20.32 12.31
N SER A 137 0.38 21.56 12.19
CA SER A 137 -0.83 21.85 11.43
C SER A 137 -0.74 23.23 10.76
N ASN A 138 -1.30 23.34 9.57
CA ASN A 138 -1.58 24.56 8.84
C ASN A 138 -0.38 25.51 8.61
N PRO A 139 0.61 25.17 7.80
CA PRO A 139 0.75 23.90 7.10
C PRO A 139 1.43 22.82 7.97
N MET A 140 1.08 21.58 7.74
CA MET A 140 1.81 20.44 8.26
C MET A 140 3.17 20.32 7.58
N ASP A 141 4.21 19.94 8.32
CA ASP A 141 5.54 19.65 7.73
C ASP A 141 5.54 18.30 6.99
N GLN A 142 5.04 18.34 5.77
CA GLN A 142 4.90 17.19 4.89
C GLN A 142 6.25 16.56 4.54
N ALA A 143 7.27 17.40 4.30
CA ALA A 143 8.60 16.91 3.94
C ALA A 143 9.28 16.17 5.09
N ALA A 144 9.09 16.64 6.33
CA ALA A 144 9.57 15.91 7.51
C ALA A 144 8.85 14.57 7.66
N MET A 145 7.53 14.50 7.44
CA MET A 145 6.78 13.26 7.51
C MET A 145 7.21 12.27 6.43
N ASP A 146 7.39 12.71 5.16
CA ASP A 146 7.89 11.86 4.07
C ASP A 146 9.27 11.28 4.39
N LYS A 147 10.17 12.11 4.91
CA LYS A 147 11.52 11.69 5.32
C LYS A 147 11.48 10.65 6.44
N ASP A 148 10.67 10.89 7.47
CA ASP A 148 10.57 10.00 8.62
C ASP A 148 9.94 8.66 8.23
N ILE A 149 8.89 8.64 7.40
CA ILE A 149 8.29 7.42 6.86
C ILE A 149 9.36 6.60 6.11
N ARG A 150 10.07 7.22 5.18
CA ARG A 150 11.11 6.54 4.41
C ARG A 150 12.18 5.94 5.30
N ASN A 151 12.69 6.70 6.27
CA ASN A 151 13.71 6.23 7.22
C ASN A 151 13.20 5.07 8.08
N ALA A 152 11.95 5.17 8.56
CA ALA A 152 11.34 4.11 9.37
C ALA A 152 11.23 2.80 8.58
N TYR A 153 10.74 2.83 7.34
CA TYR A 153 10.65 1.62 6.51
C TYR A 153 12.01 1.02 6.15
N LEU A 154 13.03 1.83 5.92
CA LEU A 154 14.40 1.35 5.71
C LEU A 154 14.97 0.70 6.99
N GLU A 155 14.69 1.25 8.15
CA GLU A 155 15.10 0.66 9.43
C GLU A 155 14.36 -0.66 9.69
N VAL A 156 13.04 -0.69 9.46
CA VAL A 156 12.21 -1.90 9.60
C VAL A 156 12.70 -2.99 8.65
N SER A 157 12.98 -2.66 7.40
CA SER A 157 13.55 -3.57 6.41
C SER A 157 14.83 -4.25 6.93
N LYS A 158 15.76 -3.47 7.46
CA LYS A 158 17.01 -3.99 8.03
C LYS A 158 16.80 -4.89 9.25
N LYS A 159 15.87 -4.51 10.14
CA LYS A 159 15.59 -5.27 11.37
C LYS A 159 14.81 -6.55 11.16
N THR A 160 14.00 -6.63 10.10
CA THR A 160 13.16 -7.79 9.78
C THR A 160 13.74 -8.69 8.70
N ASP A 161 14.83 -8.28 8.06
CA ASP A 161 15.41 -8.93 6.87
C ASP A 161 14.43 -9.03 5.69
N VAL A 162 13.46 -8.07 5.62
CA VAL A 162 12.58 -7.91 4.48
C VAL A 162 13.24 -6.96 3.47
N LYS A 163 13.76 -7.52 2.40
CA LYS A 163 14.55 -6.76 1.41
C LYS A 163 13.72 -5.75 0.61
N TYR A 164 12.45 -6.05 0.38
CA TYR A 164 11.66 -5.36 -0.63
C TYR A 164 10.64 -4.41 -0.01
N ILE A 165 10.68 -3.15 -0.45
CA ILE A 165 9.77 -2.09 -0.03
C ILE A 165 9.03 -1.54 -1.25
N ILE A 166 7.71 -1.62 -1.25
CA ILE A 166 6.87 -0.97 -2.27
C ILE A 166 6.71 0.50 -1.87
N THR A 167 7.30 1.40 -2.63
CA THR A 167 7.44 2.83 -2.29
C THR A 167 6.29 3.68 -2.81
N SER A 168 5.07 3.40 -2.35
CA SER A 168 3.91 4.23 -2.68
C SER A 168 4.08 5.67 -2.18
N GLY A 169 4.67 5.86 -0.99
CA GLY A 169 4.95 7.17 -0.41
C GLY A 169 5.85 8.03 -1.29
N LEU A 170 6.95 7.47 -1.80
CA LEU A 170 7.82 8.17 -2.75
C LEU A 170 7.06 8.57 -4.03
N GLY A 171 6.20 7.69 -4.54
CA GLY A 171 5.39 8.01 -5.72
C GLY A 171 4.45 9.19 -5.48
N ILE A 172 3.79 9.23 -4.33
CA ILE A 172 2.90 10.33 -3.92
C ILE A 172 3.71 11.64 -3.74
N GLU A 173 4.89 11.58 -3.11
CA GLU A 173 5.80 12.73 -2.99
C GLU A 173 6.18 13.32 -4.37
N LEU A 174 6.54 12.46 -5.32
CA LEU A 174 6.85 12.88 -6.69
C LEU A 174 5.65 13.49 -7.40
N ALA A 175 4.46 12.90 -7.23
CA ALA A 175 3.25 13.38 -7.86
C ALA A 175 2.80 14.74 -7.32
N ARG A 176 3.05 15.04 -6.05
CA ARG A 176 2.79 16.36 -5.48
C ARG A 176 3.57 17.48 -6.15
N GLN A 177 4.74 17.20 -6.74
CA GLN A 177 5.50 18.19 -7.51
C GLN A 177 4.79 18.61 -8.81
N VAL A 178 3.88 17.78 -9.31
CA VAL A 178 3.13 18.00 -10.55
C VAL A 178 1.70 18.46 -10.28
N PHE A 179 1.02 17.78 -9.36
CA PHE A 179 -0.42 17.95 -9.08
C PHE A 179 -0.70 18.74 -7.78
N GLY A 180 0.35 19.21 -7.09
CA GLY A 180 0.15 19.79 -5.76
C GLY A 180 -0.37 18.74 -4.78
N ASP A 181 -1.15 19.19 -3.79
CA ASP A 181 -1.68 18.33 -2.72
C ASP A 181 -3.04 17.66 -3.07
N GLU A 182 -3.36 17.58 -4.37
CA GLU A 182 -4.63 17.06 -4.90
C GLU A 182 -4.58 15.54 -5.17
N LEU A 183 -4.01 14.77 -4.25
CA LEU A 183 -3.86 13.30 -4.36
C LEU A 183 -4.65 12.56 -3.29
N THR A 184 -5.28 13.30 -2.38
CA THR A 184 -6.05 12.74 -1.27
C THR A 184 -7.46 13.33 -1.25
N ARG A 185 -8.45 12.55 -0.76
CA ARG A 185 -9.85 12.98 -0.68
C ARG A 185 -10.20 13.71 0.63
N ASP A 186 -9.45 13.43 1.68
CA ASP A 186 -9.71 13.94 3.04
C ASP A 186 -8.43 14.39 3.77
N GLY A 187 -7.34 14.55 3.04
CA GLY A 187 -6.04 14.95 3.54
C GLY A 187 -5.08 13.80 3.83
N TYR A 188 -5.52 12.53 3.78
CA TYR A 188 -4.63 11.37 3.97
C TYR A 188 -5.03 10.12 3.19
N HIS A 189 -6.31 9.85 2.95
CA HIS A 189 -6.72 8.77 2.05
C HIS A 189 -6.59 9.19 0.59
N LEU A 190 -6.12 8.30 -0.26
CA LEU A 190 -5.96 8.61 -1.69
C LEU A 190 -7.30 8.82 -2.39
N ASN A 191 -7.34 9.80 -3.27
CA ASN A 191 -8.40 9.97 -4.26
C ASN A 191 -8.13 9.11 -5.52
N GLU A 192 -8.93 9.23 -6.56
CA GLU A 192 -8.79 8.43 -7.80
C GLU A 192 -7.40 8.57 -8.44
N ARG A 193 -6.84 9.78 -8.48
CA ARG A 193 -5.50 10.04 -9.03
C ARG A 193 -4.41 9.35 -8.19
N GLY A 194 -4.48 9.50 -6.88
CA GLY A 194 -3.56 8.87 -5.95
C GLY A 194 -3.62 7.33 -5.99
N ARG A 195 -4.82 6.74 -6.04
CA ARG A 195 -5.03 5.30 -6.16
C ARG A 195 -4.51 4.74 -7.47
N THR A 196 -4.75 5.45 -8.57
CA THR A 196 -4.24 5.06 -9.88
C THR A 196 -2.72 5.01 -9.90
N LEU A 197 -2.06 6.04 -9.37
CA LEU A 197 -0.60 6.08 -9.24
C LEU A 197 -0.07 4.94 -8.37
N ALA A 198 -0.65 4.75 -7.19
CA ALA A 198 -0.24 3.69 -6.27
C ALA A 198 -0.42 2.29 -6.89
N GLY A 199 -1.54 2.06 -7.58
CA GLY A 199 -1.78 0.82 -8.34
C GLY A 199 -0.75 0.58 -9.44
N MET A 200 -0.34 1.62 -10.18
CA MET A 200 0.71 1.53 -11.21
C MET A 200 2.07 1.21 -10.58
N ILE A 201 2.42 1.82 -9.45
CA ILE A 201 3.67 1.52 -8.73
C ILE A 201 3.70 0.05 -8.31
N TRP A 202 2.61 -0.46 -7.73
CA TRP A 202 2.48 -1.85 -7.34
C TRP A 202 2.57 -2.80 -8.54
N ALA A 203 1.87 -2.49 -9.63
CA ALA A 203 1.91 -3.32 -10.83
C ALA A 203 3.34 -3.40 -11.42
N TYR A 204 4.04 -2.28 -11.53
CA TYR A 204 5.43 -2.27 -11.97
C TYR A 204 6.37 -2.97 -11.00
N PHE A 205 6.18 -2.79 -9.70
CA PHE A 205 6.97 -3.48 -8.69
C PHE A 205 6.80 -5.01 -8.77
N LEU A 206 5.59 -5.49 -8.99
CA LEU A 206 5.24 -6.91 -8.99
C LEU A 206 5.48 -7.61 -10.34
N LEU A 207 5.36 -6.89 -11.46
CA LEU A 207 5.36 -7.45 -12.81
C LEU A 207 6.55 -6.98 -13.66
N GLY A 208 7.31 -6.01 -13.18
CA GLY A 208 8.43 -5.40 -13.91
C GLY A 208 8.03 -4.22 -14.78
N LYS A 209 9.02 -3.37 -15.11
CA LYS A 209 8.81 -2.09 -15.82
C LYS A 209 8.42 -2.23 -17.30
N ASN A 210 8.58 -3.42 -17.86
CA ASN A 210 8.35 -3.68 -19.29
C ASN A 210 6.93 -4.13 -19.60
N ILE A 211 6.03 -4.12 -18.60
CA ILE A 211 4.62 -4.41 -18.83
C ILE A 211 3.95 -3.25 -19.55
N ASP A 212 3.05 -3.57 -20.47
CA ASP A 212 2.19 -2.61 -21.13
C ASP A 212 0.76 -2.72 -20.59
N PHE A 213 0.28 -1.64 -19.99
CA PHE A 213 -1.11 -1.48 -19.58
C PHE A 213 -1.71 -0.17 -20.13
N SER A 214 -1.28 0.25 -21.30
CA SER A 214 -1.81 1.46 -21.97
C SER A 214 -3.32 1.43 -22.19
N SER A 215 -3.91 0.24 -22.25
CA SER A 215 -5.36 0.02 -22.31
C SER A 215 -6.08 0.17 -20.96
N PHE A 216 -5.35 0.28 -19.84
CA PHE A 216 -5.96 0.44 -18.54
C PHE A 216 -6.74 1.75 -18.47
N ARG A 217 -7.98 1.65 -18.00
CA ARG A 217 -8.82 2.79 -17.62
C ARG A 217 -9.46 2.46 -16.27
N PRO A 218 -9.32 3.31 -15.24
CA PRO A 218 -9.94 3.09 -13.94
C PRO A 218 -11.45 2.89 -14.08
N LYS A 219 -11.98 1.82 -13.52
CA LYS A 219 -13.41 1.54 -13.57
C LYS A 219 -14.01 1.46 -12.18
N GLY A 220 -15.06 2.22 -11.97
CA GLY A 220 -16.04 1.92 -10.95
C GLY A 220 -15.73 2.34 -9.52
N TYR A 221 -14.73 3.18 -9.29
CA TYR A 221 -14.41 3.59 -7.94
C TYR A 221 -14.49 5.10 -7.76
N THR A 222 -15.66 5.62 -7.58
CA THR A 222 -15.86 6.97 -7.09
C THR A 222 -16.21 6.90 -5.60
N TYR A 223 -15.20 6.92 -4.72
CA TYR A 223 -15.44 7.30 -3.32
C TYR A 223 -15.71 8.79 -3.22
N ASP A 224 -15.30 9.53 -4.24
CA ASP A 224 -15.31 10.98 -4.23
C ASP A 224 -15.85 11.51 -5.54
N ASP A 225 -16.96 12.20 -5.45
CA ASP A 225 -17.42 13.14 -6.48
C ASP A 225 -16.47 14.34 -6.64
N VAL A 226 -15.37 14.40 -5.86
CA VAL A 226 -14.54 15.62 -5.75
C VAL A 226 -13.47 15.69 -6.82
N THR A 227 -12.93 14.58 -7.32
CA THR A 227 -11.83 14.63 -8.30
C THR A 227 -12.20 14.13 -9.69
N GLY A 228 -13.35 13.51 -9.85
CA GLY A 228 -13.77 12.93 -11.12
C GLY A 228 -12.87 11.76 -11.59
N PRO A 229 -13.12 11.22 -12.78
CA PRO A 229 -12.28 10.19 -13.38
C PRO A 229 -10.91 10.77 -13.74
N VAL A 230 -9.88 9.93 -13.70
CA VAL A 230 -8.54 10.29 -14.18
C VAL A 230 -8.57 10.34 -15.70
N GLU A 231 -8.22 11.49 -16.26
CA GLU A 231 -8.20 11.74 -17.69
C GLU A 231 -7.01 11.02 -18.38
N GLU A 232 -7.13 10.77 -19.68
CA GLU A 232 -6.11 10.01 -20.44
C GLU A 232 -4.72 10.65 -20.40
N GLU A 233 -4.66 11.96 -20.48
CA GLU A 233 -3.40 12.72 -20.38
C GLU A 233 -2.76 12.58 -19.01
N GLU A 234 -3.56 12.57 -17.96
CA GLU A 234 -3.07 12.33 -16.59
C GLU A 234 -2.54 10.91 -16.41
N LEU A 235 -3.18 9.90 -17.02
CA LEU A 235 -2.70 8.51 -16.97
C LEU A 235 -1.26 8.38 -17.46
N LEU A 236 -0.89 9.10 -18.52
CA LEU A 236 0.48 9.11 -19.04
C LEU A 236 1.46 9.72 -18.03
N VAL A 237 1.06 10.82 -17.39
CA VAL A 237 1.87 11.48 -16.37
C VAL A 237 2.07 10.55 -15.16
N LEU A 238 0.99 9.95 -14.65
CA LEU A 238 1.02 9.02 -13.52
C LEU A 238 1.89 7.79 -13.83
N ASN A 239 1.80 7.26 -15.04
CA ASN A 239 2.63 6.16 -15.51
C ASN A 239 4.14 6.49 -15.47
N ASN A 240 4.52 7.68 -15.92
CA ASN A 240 5.91 8.15 -15.88
C ASN A 240 6.39 8.35 -14.44
N LEU A 241 5.54 8.87 -13.56
CA LEU A 241 5.85 9.05 -12.13
C LEU A 241 6.01 7.71 -11.43
N ALA A 242 5.17 6.71 -11.74
CA ALA A 242 5.30 5.36 -11.21
C ALA A 242 6.64 4.71 -11.59
N LYS A 243 7.05 4.82 -12.85
CA LYS A 243 8.36 4.33 -13.31
C LYS A 243 9.51 5.06 -12.61
N LYS A 244 9.41 6.39 -12.47
CA LYS A 244 10.42 7.19 -11.78
C LYS A 244 10.57 6.81 -10.31
N ALA A 245 9.47 6.54 -9.61
CA ALA A 245 9.51 6.10 -8.21
C ALA A 245 10.29 4.79 -8.06
N LEU A 246 10.09 3.83 -8.96
CA LEU A 246 10.84 2.57 -8.97
C LEU A 246 12.32 2.76 -9.32
N ASP A 247 12.66 3.68 -10.25
CA ASP A 247 14.05 3.96 -10.61
C ASP A 247 14.84 4.56 -9.44
N ILE A 248 14.21 5.40 -8.63
CA ILE A 248 14.82 5.98 -7.44
C ILE A 248 15.01 4.91 -6.35
N ASN A 249 14.09 3.94 -6.27
CA ASN A 249 14.12 2.84 -5.29
C ASN A 249 15.06 1.68 -5.69
N ARG A 250 16.12 1.95 -6.45
CA ARG A 250 17.09 0.93 -6.92
C ARG A 250 17.65 0.11 -5.76
N GLY A 251 17.69 -1.21 -5.94
CA GLY A 251 18.18 -2.18 -4.95
C GLY A 251 17.10 -2.69 -3.99
N HIS A 252 15.84 -2.29 -4.16
CA HIS A 252 14.70 -2.79 -3.39
C HIS A 252 13.58 -3.38 -4.25
N ASN A 253 13.81 -3.56 -5.56
CA ASN A 253 12.85 -4.13 -6.50
C ASN A 253 13.06 -5.63 -6.66
N ILE A 254 11.97 -6.41 -6.70
CA ILE A 254 12.02 -7.88 -6.77
C ILE A 254 12.62 -8.44 -8.09
N TYR A 255 12.92 -7.60 -9.06
CA TYR A 255 13.49 -7.97 -10.37
C TYR A 255 14.99 -7.65 -10.51
N GLU A 256 15.63 -7.17 -9.46
CA GLU A 256 17.07 -6.85 -9.47
C GLU A 256 17.95 -7.92 -8.79
N ASP A 257 17.33 -9.04 -8.35
CA ASP A 257 17.99 -10.25 -7.80
C ASP A 257 18.09 -11.36 -8.92
#